data_741e832290521300a4ede030cf0f67ea
#
_entry.id   741e832290521300a4ede030cf0f67ea
#
_cell.length_a   1.000
_cell.length_b   1.000
_cell.length_c   1.000
_cell.angle_alpha   90.00
_cell.angle_beta   90.00
_cell.angle_gamma   90.00
#
_symmetry.space_group_name_H-M   'P 1'
#
loop_
_entity.id
_entity.type
_entity.pdbx_description
1 polymer ?
#
loop_
_entity_poly.entity_id
_entity_poly.type
_entity_poly.pdbx_seq_one_letter_code
_entity_poly.pdbx_strand_id
1 'polypeptide(L)'
;MYYKKSKLNSVVKNIPEYRQPKEVYKLLFFYNPDILIITGHDGMLNKESNYYNIDNYRNSKYFIEAVKEARRYEREYFKSLVIFAGACQSYYEALISAGANFASSPSRILIDFIEPLIVAKKVAVTNNEKYLTIDDIYKELKNGKGGISGIGAYGKAQKILL
;
A
#
# COMPACT_ATOMS: atom_id res chain seq x y z
N MET A 1 4.88 -16.29 4.59
CA MET A 1 5.42 -17.34 3.69
C MET A 1 5.63 -16.83 2.26
N TYR A 2 4.63 -16.25 1.60
CA TYR A 2 4.75 -15.73 0.21
C TYR A 2 5.80 -14.62 0.05
N TYR A 3 5.88 -13.69 1.00
CA TYR A 3 6.87 -12.60 0.95
C TYR A 3 8.31 -13.12 0.97
N LYS A 4 8.60 -14.17 1.73
CA LYS A 4 9.93 -14.81 1.74
C LYS A 4 10.24 -15.53 0.43
N LYS A 5 9.24 -16.13 -0.21
CA LYS A 5 9.40 -16.81 -1.51
C LYS A 5 9.67 -15.84 -2.65
N SER A 6 9.29 -14.56 -2.52
CA SER A 6 9.50 -13.54 -3.55
C SER A 6 10.95 -13.04 -3.64
N LYS A 7 11.85 -13.51 -2.78
CA LYS A 7 13.25 -13.08 -2.66
C LYS A 7 13.41 -11.60 -2.26
N LEU A 8 12.37 -10.99 -1.73
CA LEU A 8 12.45 -9.66 -1.13
C LEU A 8 12.95 -9.78 0.32
N ASN A 9 13.75 -8.81 0.74
CA ASN A 9 14.13 -8.67 2.15
C ASN A 9 12.94 -8.07 2.92
N SER A 10 12.02 -8.91 3.34
CA SER A 10 10.74 -8.49 3.88
C SER A 10 10.61 -8.76 5.38
N VAL A 11 9.98 -7.80 6.07
CA VAL A 11 9.56 -7.94 7.46
C VAL A 11 8.04 -7.87 7.49
N VAL A 12 7.39 -8.86 8.08
CA VAL A 12 5.94 -8.92 8.22
C VAL A 12 5.57 -8.80 9.69
N LYS A 13 4.69 -7.84 10.01
CA LYS A 13 4.16 -7.63 11.35
C LYS A 13 2.64 -7.79 11.34
N ASN A 14 2.16 -8.65 12.21
CA ASN A 14 0.71 -8.82 12.40
C ASN A 14 0.23 -7.85 13.48
N ILE A 15 -0.31 -6.72 13.04
CA ILE A 15 -0.77 -5.62 13.92
C ILE A 15 -2.24 -5.37 13.62
N PRO A 16 -3.11 -5.44 14.63
CA PRO A 16 -4.53 -5.09 14.44
C PRO A 16 -4.68 -3.71 13.82
N GLU A 17 -5.65 -3.56 12.92
CA GLU A 17 -5.82 -2.36 12.10
C GLU A 17 -5.90 -1.09 12.96
N TYR A 18 -6.65 -1.12 14.07
CA TYR A 18 -6.81 0.04 14.97
C TYR A 18 -5.50 0.46 15.66
N ARG A 19 -4.49 -0.41 15.69
CA ARG A 19 -3.17 -0.12 16.29
C ARG A 19 -2.15 0.34 15.26
N GLN A 20 -2.38 0.08 13.97
CA GLN A 20 -1.40 0.39 12.92
C GLN A 20 -0.96 1.86 12.92
N PRO A 21 -1.84 2.86 13.06
CA PRO A 21 -1.40 4.25 13.12
C PRO A 21 -0.40 4.57 14.23
N LYS A 22 -0.53 3.89 15.37
CA LYS A 22 0.37 4.09 16.52
C LYS A 22 1.71 3.37 16.38
N GLU A 23 1.78 2.34 15.54
CA GLU A 23 2.95 1.47 15.43
C GLU A 23 3.82 1.80 14.22
N VAL A 24 3.24 2.31 13.14
CA VAL A 24 3.92 2.43 11.85
C VAL A 24 5.16 3.31 11.90
N TYR A 25 5.10 4.45 12.58
CA TYR A 25 6.20 5.41 12.64
C TYR A 25 7.47 4.78 13.24
N LYS A 26 7.34 4.13 14.41
CA LYS A 26 8.49 3.50 15.07
C LYS A 26 9.03 2.30 14.30
N LEU A 27 8.17 1.56 13.60
CA LEU A 27 8.59 0.44 12.77
C LEU A 27 9.39 0.93 11.56
N LEU A 28 8.97 2.02 10.94
CA LEU A 28 9.71 2.65 9.85
C LEU A 28 11.07 3.16 10.31
N PHE A 29 11.12 3.79 11.47
CA PHE A 29 12.38 4.23 12.06
C PHE A 29 13.33 3.06 12.31
N PHE A 30 12.81 1.96 12.85
CA PHE A 30 13.61 0.79 13.21
C PHE A 30 14.11 0.03 11.97
N TYR A 31 13.23 -0.24 11.00
CA TYR A 31 13.55 -1.09 9.84
C TYR A 31 14.07 -0.31 8.62
N ASN A 32 13.82 0.98 8.54
CA ASN A 32 14.21 1.84 7.41
C ASN A 32 13.92 1.21 6.04
N PRO A 33 12.67 0.83 5.74
CA PRO A 33 12.32 0.15 4.49
C PRO A 33 12.24 1.10 3.30
N ASP A 34 12.31 0.54 2.10
CA ASP A 34 12.06 1.27 0.85
C ASP A 34 10.58 1.26 0.45
N ILE A 35 9.87 0.22 0.85
CA ILE A 35 8.47 -0.02 0.49
C ILE A 35 7.69 -0.40 1.75
N LEU A 36 6.54 0.23 1.92
CA LEU A 36 5.62 -0.06 3.02
C LEU A 36 4.31 -0.58 2.45
N ILE A 37 3.82 -1.70 2.99
CA ILE A 37 2.48 -2.21 2.75
C ILE A 37 1.67 -2.09 4.03
N ILE A 38 0.60 -1.32 3.97
CA ILE A 38 -0.38 -1.17 5.05
C ILE A 38 -1.64 -1.90 4.61
N THR A 39 -1.92 -3.03 5.22
CA THR A 39 -3.07 -3.86 4.85
C THR A 39 -3.65 -4.59 6.07
N GLY A 40 -4.71 -5.33 5.85
CA GLY A 40 -5.41 -6.08 6.88
C GLY A 40 -6.80 -6.48 6.37
N HIS A 41 -7.81 -6.28 7.20
CA HIS A 41 -9.21 -6.53 6.87
C HIS A 41 -9.95 -5.22 6.73
N ASP A 42 -10.78 -5.11 5.70
CA ASP A 42 -11.67 -3.98 5.51
C ASP A 42 -12.94 -4.44 4.79
N GLY A 43 -13.91 -3.56 4.71
CA GLY A 43 -15.15 -3.79 4.01
C GLY A 43 -16.11 -2.65 4.20
N MET A 44 -17.01 -2.48 3.24
CA MET A 44 -18.11 -1.55 3.37
C MET A 44 -19.17 -2.12 4.30
N LEU A 45 -19.63 -1.31 5.25
CA LEU A 45 -20.68 -1.69 6.19
C LEU A 45 -22.06 -1.71 5.50
N ASN A 46 -22.27 -0.78 4.56
CA ASN A 46 -23.45 -0.72 3.72
C ASN A 46 -23.05 -0.40 2.28
N LYS A 47 -23.14 -1.39 1.39
CA LYS A 47 -22.74 -1.25 -0.02
C LYS A 47 -23.65 -0.34 -0.83
N GLU A 48 -24.86 -0.09 -0.37
CA GLU A 48 -25.83 0.82 -1.03
C GLU A 48 -25.68 2.26 -0.53
N SER A 49 -24.86 2.50 0.46
CA SER A 49 -24.60 3.80 1.05
C SER A 49 -23.48 4.54 0.32
N ASN A 50 -23.25 5.78 0.75
CA ASN A 50 -22.29 6.69 0.17
C ASN A 50 -20.85 6.15 0.25
N TYR A 51 -20.19 5.99 -0.89
CA TYR A 51 -18.79 5.56 -1.01
C TYR A 51 -17.81 6.58 -0.43
N TYR A 52 -18.17 7.82 -0.30
CA TYR A 52 -17.32 8.92 0.16
C TYR A 52 -17.51 9.24 1.64
N ASN A 53 -18.17 8.36 2.39
CA ASN A 53 -18.30 8.48 3.84
C ASN A 53 -17.38 7.47 4.53
N ILE A 54 -16.38 7.97 5.25
CA ILE A 54 -15.39 7.13 5.97
C ILE A 54 -16.04 6.20 6.99
N ASP A 55 -17.15 6.59 7.60
CA ASP A 55 -17.84 5.78 8.59
C ASP A 55 -18.53 4.56 7.98
N ASN A 56 -18.65 4.50 6.65
CA ASN A 56 -19.16 3.35 5.93
C ASN A 56 -18.12 2.25 5.70
N TYR A 57 -16.90 2.44 6.18
CA TYR A 57 -15.81 1.47 6.05
C TYR A 57 -15.38 0.95 7.41
N ARG A 58 -15.14 -0.35 7.49
CA ARG A 58 -14.76 -1.00 8.76
C ARG A 58 -13.43 -0.47 9.29
N ASN A 59 -12.39 -0.45 8.47
CA ASN A 59 -11.03 -0.16 8.90
C ASN A 59 -10.28 0.87 8.04
N SER A 60 -10.85 1.38 6.97
CA SER A 60 -10.16 2.35 6.09
C SER A 60 -9.60 3.55 6.85
N LYS A 61 -10.29 4.04 7.88
CA LYS A 61 -9.83 5.16 8.71
C LYS A 61 -8.46 4.90 9.34
N TYR A 62 -8.19 3.67 9.76
CA TYR A 62 -6.91 3.29 10.36
C TYR A 62 -5.81 3.22 9.32
N PHE A 63 -6.10 2.70 8.14
CA PHE A 63 -5.14 2.69 7.05
C PHE A 63 -4.78 4.11 6.61
N ILE A 64 -5.77 4.99 6.51
CA ILE A 64 -5.57 6.42 6.18
C ILE A 64 -4.63 7.08 7.20
N GLU A 65 -4.90 6.91 8.49
CA GLU A 65 -4.05 7.48 9.54
C GLU A 65 -2.64 6.88 9.52
N ALA A 66 -2.51 5.59 9.26
CA ALA A 66 -1.20 4.93 9.13
C ALA A 66 -0.40 5.48 7.94
N VAL A 67 -1.05 5.75 6.80
CA VAL A 67 -0.40 6.39 5.64
C VAL A 67 0.11 7.79 6.01
N LYS A 68 -0.70 8.57 6.70
CA LYS A 68 -0.32 9.93 7.15
C LYS A 68 0.90 9.88 8.08
N GLU A 69 0.91 8.94 9.02
CA GLU A 69 2.05 8.73 9.92
C GLU A 69 3.31 8.30 9.18
N ALA A 70 3.18 7.45 8.17
CA ALA A 70 4.30 7.04 7.33
C ALA A 70 4.88 8.23 6.55
N ARG A 71 4.02 9.10 6.01
CA ARG A 71 4.47 10.32 5.31
C ARG A 71 5.10 11.32 6.28
N ARG A 72 4.63 11.40 7.53
CA ARG A 72 5.28 12.21 8.57
C ARG A 72 6.69 11.73 8.84
N TYR A 73 6.89 10.43 8.99
CA TYR A 73 8.23 9.83 9.13
C TYR A 73 9.12 10.18 7.93
N GLU A 74 8.61 10.02 6.72
CA GLU A 74 9.34 10.33 5.48
C GLU A 74 9.85 11.78 5.46
N ARG A 75 9.00 12.73 5.84
CA ARG A 75 9.39 14.15 5.90
C ARG A 75 10.42 14.43 6.99
N GLU A 76 10.23 13.87 8.18
CA GLU A 76 11.10 14.14 9.33
C GLU A 76 12.50 13.54 9.16
N TYR A 77 12.63 12.42 8.47
CA TYR A 77 13.90 11.72 8.27
C TYR A 77 14.43 11.79 6.83
N PHE A 78 13.84 12.62 5.98
CA PHE A 78 14.26 12.80 4.58
C PHE A 78 14.33 11.47 3.83
N LYS A 79 13.32 10.62 4.01
CA LYS A 79 13.22 9.32 3.34
C LYS A 79 12.34 9.40 2.10
N SER A 80 12.42 8.37 1.27
CA SER A 80 11.56 8.19 0.12
C SER A 80 10.91 6.81 0.20
N LEU A 81 9.64 6.77 0.57
CA LEU A 81 8.85 5.55 0.69
C LEU A 81 7.92 5.38 -0.51
N VAL A 82 7.81 4.15 -0.98
CA VAL A 82 6.66 3.73 -1.79
C VAL A 82 5.66 3.07 -0.85
N ILE A 83 4.43 3.56 -0.84
CA ILE A 83 3.37 3.09 0.06
C ILE A 83 2.25 2.47 -0.74
N PHE A 84 1.95 1.20 -0.45
CA PHE A 84 0.70 0.54 -0.78
C PHE A 84 -0.20 0.55 0.45
N ALA A 85 -1.49 0.86 0.29
CA ALA A 85 -2.42 0.84 1.42
C ALA A 85 -3.78 0.27 1.04
N GLY A 86 -4.43 -0.37 2.01
CA GLY A 86 -5.79 -0.85 1.91
C GLY A 86 -5.92 -2.36 1.85
N ALA A 87 -7.17 -2.78 1.85
CA ALA A 87 -7.61 -4.17 1.82
C ALA A 87 -8.90 -4.29 0.97
N CYS A 88 -9.67 -5.35 1.16
CA CYS A 88 -10.94 -5.56 0.44
C CYS A 88 -11.87 -4.36 0.63
N GLN A 89 -12.45 -3.87 -0.44
CA GLN A 89 -13.46 -2.80 -0.44
C GLN A 89 -13.02 -1.49 0.25
N SER A 90 -11.73 -1.24 0.41
CA SER A 90 -11.23 -0.04 1.09
C SER A 90 -11.60 1.26 0.37
N TYR A 91 -11.57 2.34 1.12
CA TYR A 91 -11.83 3.70 0.63
C TYR A 91 -10.61 4.21 -0.17
N TYR A 92 -10.51 3.76 -1.41
CA TYR A 92 -9.37 3.99 -2.31
C TYR A 92 -8.99 5.48 -2.42
N GLU A 93 -9.95 6.34 -2.73
CA GLU A 93 -9.69 7.75 -2.97
C GLU A 93 -9.10 8.46 -1.75
N ALA A 94 -9.57 8.10 -0.56
CA ALA A 94 -9.05 8.66 0.69
C ALA A 94 -7.64 8.15 1.00
N LEU A 95 -7.33 6.90 0.67
CA LEU A 95 -5.98 6.34 0.82
C LEU A 95 -4.98 7.05 -0.09
N ILE A 96 -5.34 7.28 -1.35
CA ILE A 96 -4.50 8.04 -2.28
C ILE A 96 -4.33 9.48 -1.80
N SER A 97 -5.40 10.14 -1.39
CA SER A 97 -5.35 11.51 -0.86
C SER A 97 -4.46 11.62 0.40
N ALA A 98 -4.41 10.57 1.22
CA ALA A 98 -3.55 10.53 2.40
C ALA A 98 -2.06 10.40 2.06
N GLY A 99 -1.74 9.94 0.84
CA GLY A 99 -0.36 9.83 0.37
C GLY A 99 0.09 8.45 -0.09
N ALA A 100 -0.80 7.47 -0.21
CA ALA A 100 -0.45 6.18 -0.79
C ALA A 100 -0.11 6.33 -2.28
N ASN A 101 0.91 5.61 -2.73
CA ASN A 101 1.27 5.52 -4.16
C ASN A 101 0.33 4.59 -4.90
N PHE A 102 -0.02 3.48 -4.26
CA PHE A 102 -0.97 2.48 -4.74
C PHE A 102 -1.94 2.14 -3.62
N ALA A 103 -3.17 1.83 -3.97
CA ALA A 103 -4.18 1.46 -3.00
C ALA A 103 -5.20 0.49 -3.58
N SER A 104 -5.83 -0.30 -2.74
CA SER A 104 -7.04 -1.05 -3.04
C SER A 104 -8.24 -0.20 -2.64
N SER A 105 -9.31 -0.27 -3.08
CA SER A 105 -10.04 -1.05 -4.06
C SER A 105 -10.94 -0.06 -4.80
N PRO A 106 -10.51 0.49 -5.96
CA PRO A 106 -11.31 1.53 -6.64
C PRO A 106 -12.74 1.10 -6.92
N SER A 107 -12.93 -0.17 -7.29
CA SER A 107 -14.25 -0.73 -7.58
C SER A 107 -14.94 -1.34 -6.35
N ARG A 108 -14.41 -1.14 -5.15
CA ARG A 108 -14.95 -1.68 -3.87
C ARG A 108 -15.15 -3.19 -3.90
N ILE A 109 -14.21 -3.92 -4.48
CA ILE A 109 -14.23 -5.37 -4.64
C ILE A 109 -13.27 -6.06 -3.68
N LEU A 110 -13.40 -7.38 -3.58
CA LEU A 110 -12.45 -8.19 -2.83
C LEU A 110 -11.14 -8.28 -3.60
N ILE A 111 -10.04 -8.22 -2.90
CA ILE A 111 -8.70 -8.42 -3.46
C ILE A 111 -8.05 -9.65 -2.83
N ASP A 112 -7.18 -10.30 -3.60
CA ASP A 112 -6.39 -11.41 -3.09
C ASP A 112 -5.26 -10.88 -2.20
N PHE A 113 -4.98 -11.59 -1.10
CA PHE A 113 -3.93 -11.19 -0.15
C PHE A 113 -2.52 -11.11 -0.77
N ILE A 114 -2.30 -11.74 -1.91
CA ILE A 114 -1.01 -11.72 -2.61
C ILE A 114 -0.84 -10.48 -3.51
N GLU A 115 -1.90 -9.81 -3.88
CA GLU A 115 -1.84 -8.70 -4.84
C GLU A 115 -1.01 -7.51 -4.35
N PRO A 116 -1.06 -7.11 -3.06
CA PRO A 116 -0.12 -6.10 -2.56
C PRO A 116 1.35 -6.49 -2.74
N LEU A 117 1.66 -7.77 -2.60
CA LEU A 117 3.02 -8.29 -2.83
C LEU A 117 3.43 -8.18 -4.31
N ILE A 118 2.51 -8.42 -5.24
CA ILE A 118 2.77 -8.27 -6.68
C ILE A 118 3.19 -6.84 -6.99
N VAL A 119 2.47 -5.86 -6.44
CA VAL A 119 2.79 -4.44 -6.59
C VAL A 119 4.17 -4.12 -5.99
N ALA A 120 4.40 -4.54 -4.75
CA ALA A 120 5.67 -4.29 -4.05
C ALA A 120 6.85 -4.92 -4.79
N LYS A 121 6.71 -6.15 -5.28
CA LYS A 121 7.76 -6.82 -6.06
C LYS A 121 8.09 -6.06 -7.33
N LYS A 122 7.08 -5.60 -8.05
CA LYS A 122 7.27 -4.80 -9.28
C LYS A 122 8.04 -3.52 -8.99
N VAL A 123 7.69 -2.81 -7.93
CA VAL A 123 8.42 -1.61 -7.47
C VAL A 123 9.86 -1.96 -7.09
N ALA A 124 10.06 -3.04 -6.35
CA ALA A 124 11.37 -3.45 -5.86
C ALA A 124 12.35 -3.80 -6.98
N VAL A 125 11.88 -4.41 -8.06
CA VAL A 125 12.72 -4.84 -9.19
C VAL A 125 12.81 -3.82 -10.33
N THR A 126 12.02 -2.77 -10.30
CA THR A 126 12.04 -1.71 -11.32
C THR A 126 13.14 -0.72 -11.01
N ASN A 127 13.90 -0.32 -12.04
CA ASN A 127 14.98 0.65 -11.90
C ASN A 127 14.48 1.96 -11.27
N ASN A 128 15.30 2.56 -10.40
CA ASN A 128 14.95 3.78 -9.66
C ASN A 128 14.81 5.04 -10.53
N GLU A 129 15.23 4.97 -11.79
CA GLU A 129 15.03 6.03 -12.76
C GLU A 129 13.70 5.90 -13.53
N LYS A 130 13.05 4.73 -13.45
CA LYS A 130 11.78 4.47 -14.12
C LYS A 130 10.59 4.75 -13.19
N TYR A 131 9.66 5.59 -13.68
CA TYR A 131 8.38 5.81 -13.02
C TYR A 131 7.41 4.71 -13.40
N LEU A 132 6.92 3.99 -12.41
CA LEU A 132 6.03 2.85 -12.54
C LEU A 132 4.59 3.29 -12.29
N THR A 133 3.70 2.97 -13.24
CA THR A 133 2.26 3.24 -13.12
C THR A 133 1.47 1.95 -13.02
N ILE A 134 0.18 2.05 -12.73
CA ILE A 134 -0.70 0.88 -12.73
C ILE A 134 -0.76 0.20 -14.11
N ASP A 135 -0.55 0.95 -15.19
CA ASP A 135 -0.50 0.38 -16.54
C ASP A 135 0.62 -0.63 -16.73
N ASP A 136 1.69 -0.51 -15.95
CA ASP A 136 2.81 -1.45 -15.95
C ASP A 136 2.52 -2.72 -15.11
N ILE A 137 1.49 -2.72 -14.28
CA ILE A 137 1.24 -3.77 -13.27
C ILE A 137 -0.08 -4.51 -13.47
N TYR A 138 -1.13 -3.84 -13.95
CA TYR A 138 -2.52 -4.31 -13.84
C TYR A 138 -2.77 -5.68 -14.47
N LYS A 139 -2.00 -6.07 -15.48
CA LYS A 139 -2.15 -7.37 -16.15
C LYS A 139 -1.77 -8.55 -15.25
N GLU A 140 -0.95 -8.32 -14.25
CA GLU A 140 -0.53 -9.32 -13.27
C GLU A 140 -1.51 -9.43 -12.09
N LEU A 141 -2.49 -8.53 -12.00
CA LEU A 141 -3.47 -8.47 -10.92
C LEU A 141 -4.75 -9.19 -11.33
N LYS A 142 -5.32 -9.94 -10.39
CA LYS A 142 -6.53 -10.75 -10.61
C LYS A 142 -7.71 -9.92 -11.13
N ASN A 143 -7.93 -8.74 -10.56
CA ASN A 143 -9.04 -7.85 -10.91
C ASN A 143 -8.56 -6.57 -11.62
N GLY A 144 -7.33 -6.57 -12.12
CA GLY A 144 -6.76 -5.45 -12.84
C GLY A 144 -6.85 -4.14 -12.08
N LYS A 145 -7.14 -3.06 -12.80
CA LYS A 145 -7.23 -1.70 -12.25
C LYS A 145 -8.42 -1.48 -11.29
N GLY A 146 -9.42 -2.37 -11.32
CA GLY A 146 -10.56 -2.31 -10.40
C GLY A 146 -10.21 -2.77 -9.00
N GLY A 147 -9.25 -3.70 -8.87
CA GLY A 147 -8.78 -4.18 -7.58
C GLY A 147 -7.75 -3.27 -6.93
N ILE A 148 -6.77 -2.82 -7.72
CA ILE A 148 -5.70 -1.93 -7.28
C ILE A 148 -5.47 -0.88 -8.35
N SER A 149 -5.24 0.36 -7.92
CA SER A 149 -4.78 1.44 -8.78
C SER A 149 -3.88 2.39 -8.00
N GLY A 150 -3.53 3.54 -8.56
CA GLY A 150 -2.68 4.50 -7.87
C GLY A 150 -2.14 5.58 -8.77
N ILE A 151 -1.38 6.49 -8.14
CA ILE A 151 -0.66 7.57 -8.83
C ILE A 151 0.69 7.11 -9.37
N GLY A 152 1.16 5.93 -8.93
CA GLY A 152 2.46 5.42 -9.33
C GLY A 152 3.61 5.80 -8.41
N ALA A 153 4.80 5.34 -8.75
CA ALA A 153 6.02 5.60 -8.01
C ALA A 153 7.27 5.28 -8.86
N TYR A 154 8.40 5.87 -8.51
CA TYR A 154 9.68 5.39 -9.04
C TYR A 154 10.01 4.01 -8.48
N GLY A 155 10.69 3.19 -9.28
CA GLY A 155 11.22 1.91 -8.84
C GLY A 155 12.23 2.06 -7.70
N LYS A 156 12.54 0.95 -7.05
CA LYS A 156 13.50 0.91 -5.92
C LYS A 156 14.78 0.13 -6.24
N ALA A 157 14.90 -0.45 -7.42
CA ALA A 157 16.13 -1.13 -7.82
C ALA A 157 17.20 -0.11 -8.21
N GLN A 158 18.39 -0.25 -7.62
CA GLN A 158 19.55 0.54 -7.99
C GLN A 158 20.32 -0.13 -9.13
N LYS A 159 20.86 0.66 -10.05
CA LYS A 159 21.82 0.14 -11.03
C LYS A 159 23.09 -0.31 -10.30
N ILE A 160 23.48 -1.55 -10.54
CA ILE A 160 24.80 -2.02 -10.14
C ILE A 160 25.77 -1.54 -11.22
N LEU A 161 26.64 -0.60 -10.87
CA LEU A 161 27.76 -0.21 -11.72
C LEU A 161 28.85 -1.26 -11.52
N LEU A 162 29.07 -2.05 -12.54
CA LEU A 162 30.21 -3.00 -12.62
C LEU A 162 31.44 -2.27 -13.13
#